data_2adae65ff9274353d1793124c67104c2
#
_entry.id   2adae65ff9274353d1793124c67104c2
#
_cell.length_a   1.000
_cell.length_b   1.000
_cell.length_c   1.000
_cell.angle_alpha   90.00
_cell.angle_beta   90.00
_cell.angle_gamma   90.00
#
_symmetry.space_group_name_H-M   'P 1'
#
loop_
_entity.id
_entity.type
_entity.pdbx_description
1 polymer ?
#
loop_
_entity_poly.entity_id
_entity_poly.type
_entity_poly.pdbx_seq_one_letter_code
_entity_poly.pdbx_strand_id
1 'polypeptide(L)'
;MASNPENSLSTYEGNPRIIHRDIKSSNILLDFNCEAKVSDFGLAKLALDANTHITTRVMGTFGYVAPEYTSSGKLTEKSDVYSFGVVLLELITGRKPVDVSQPLGDESLVEWARPLLSHAIDSEELISLADPRLEKNYVESELYCMIEVAAACVRHSASKRPRMGQVVRAFDSLGGTDLTNGMRLGESEVFDSAQQSEEIRLFRRMAFGSQNYSTDFFSHASLNP
;
A
#
# COMPACT_ATOMS: atom_id res chain seq x y z
N MET A 1 24.84 -22.91 -18.24
CA MET A 1 23.49 -22.42 -18.60
C MET A 1 23.20 -21.35 -17.61
N ALA A 2 23.26 -20.10 -18.06
CA ALA A 2 23.04 -18.92 -17.21
C ALA A 2 21.55 -18.78 -16.95
N SER A 3 21.15 -18.82 -15.68
CA SER A 3 19.80 -18.48 -15.22
C SER A 3 19.61 -16.97 -15.38
N ASN A 4 18.59 -16.60 -16.12
CA ASN A 4 18.21 -15.22 -16.41
C ASN A 4 17.66 -14.59 -15.12
N PRO A 5 18.25 -13.48 -14.59
CA PRO A 5 17.79 -12.85 -13.34
C PRO A 5 16.63 -11.85 -13.53
N GLU A 6 15.82 -11.99 -14.59
CA GLU A 6 14.91 -10.93 -15.06
C GLU A 6 13.48 -10.93 -14.47
N ASN A 7 13.20 -11.66 -13.38
CA ASN A 7 11.83 -11.68 -12.79
C ASN A 7 11.71 -11.02 -11.42
N SER A 8 12.68 -10.20 -11.02
CA SER A 8 12.54 -9.33 -9.86
C SER A 8 11.81 -8.04 -10.25
N LEU A 9 11.30 -7.31 -9.29
CA LEU A 9 10.57 -6.01 -9.34
C LEU A 9 10.91 -5.02 -10.51
N SER A 10 11.87 -5.33 -11.36
CA SER A 10 12.28 -4.58 -12.55
C SER A 10 11.21 -4.48 -13.65
N THR A 11 10.11 -5.23 -13.57
CA THR A 11 9.00 -5.20 -14.54
C THR A 11 8.33 -3.83 -14.60
N TYR A 12 8.55 -2.98 -13.59
CA TYR A 12 7.92 -1.64 -13.50
C TYR A 12 8.60 -0.57 -14.36
N GLU A 13 9.78 -0.82 -14.94
CA GLU A 13 10.46 0.13 -15.84
C GLU A 13 10.27 -0.20 -17.34
N GLY A 14 9.52 -1.25 -17.65
CA GLY A 14 9.21 -1.64 -19.02
C GLY A 14 8.37 -0.61 -19.78
N ASN A 15 8.45 -0.59 -21.10
CA ASN A 15 7.57 0.19 -21.95
C ASN A 15 6.75 -0.77 -22.85
N PRO A 16 5.44 -0.92 -22.67
CA PRO A 16 4.57 -0.16 -21.74
C PRO A 16 4.70 -0.58 -20.27
N ARG A 17 4.48 0.37 -19.36
CA ARG A 17 4.48 0.11 -17.91
C ARG A 17 3.25 -0.67 -17.50
N ILE A 18 3.43 -1.63 -16.59
CA ILE A 18 2.32 -2.39 -16.02
C ILE A 18 2.01 -1.82 -14.63
N ILE A 19 0.74 -1.51 -14.39
CA ILE A 19 0.21 -1.17 -13.08
C ILE A 19 -0.59 -2.39 -12.61
N HIS A 20 -0.18 -2.97 -11.50
CA HIS A 20 -0.74 -4.23 -11.00
C HIS A 20 -2.14 -4.08 -10.41
N ARG A 21 -2.39 -3.01 -9.62
CA ARG A 21 -3.66 -2.61 -8.99
C ARG A 21 -4.09 -3.45 -7.78
N ASP A 22 -3.47 -4.59 -7.52
CA ASP A 22 -3.81 -5.44 -6.37
C ASP A 22 -2.55 -5.97 -5.67
N ILE A 23 -1.57 -5.08 -5.45
CA ILE A 23 -0.41 -5.39 -4.62
C ILE A 23 -0.89 -5.56 -3.18
N LYS A 24 -0.63 -6.75 -2.61
CA LYS A 24 -0.96 -7.13 -1.23
C LYS A 24 -0.11 -8.32 -0.80
N SER A 25 0.02 -8.57 0.49
CA SER A 25 0.84 -9.65 1.03
C SER A 25 0.48 -11.03 0.45
N SER A 26 -0.82 -11.32 0.28
CA SER A 26 -1.28 -12.61 -0.26
C SER A 26 -0.97 -12.84 -1.76
N ASN A 27 -0.61 -11.78 -2.50
CA ASN A 27 -0.18 -11.86 -3.90
C ASN A 27 1.33 -11.84 -4.06
N ILE A 28 2.10 -11.83 -2.96
CA ILE A 28 3.55 -11.95 -2.94
C ILE A 28 3.91 -13.35 -2.48
N LEU A 29 4.39 -14.16 -3.39
CA LEU A 29 4.77 -15.55 -3.15
C LEU A 29 6.27 -15.63 -2.96
N LEU A 30 6.70 -16.53 -2.07
CA LEU A 30 8.12 -16.85 -1.89
C LEU A 30 8.40 -18.20 -2.56
N ASP A 31 9.46 -18.25 -3.34
CA ASP A 31 9.94 -19.52 -3.86
C ASP A 31 10.82 -20.28 -2.83
N PHE A 32 11.34 -21.42 -3.23
CA PHE A 32 12.18 -22.26 -2.34
C PHE A 32 13.50 -21.60 -1.91
N ASN A 33 13.93 -20.54 -2.60
CA ASN A 33 15.11 -19.74 -2.25
C ASN A 33 14.75 -18.50 -1.45
N CYS A 34 13.47 -18.35 -1.03
CA CYS A 34 12.91 -17.16 -0.40
C CYS A 34 12.90 -15.92 -1.32
N GLU A 35 12.96 -16.10 -2.64
CA GLU A 35 12.81 -15.01 -3.59
C GLU A 35 11.33 -14.62 -3.72
N ALA A 36 11.03 -13.32 -3.58
CA ALA A 36 9.68 -12.81 -3.69
C ALA A 36 9.24 -12.69 -5.15
N LYS A 37 8.03 -13.18 -5.43
CA LYS A 37 7.40 -13.15 -6.77
C LYS A 37 5.98 -12.60 -6.65
N VAL A 38 5.69 -11.54 -7.43
CA VAL A 38 4.34 -10.98 -7.50
C VAL A 38 3.48 -11.85 -8.40
N SER A 39 2.27 -12.15 -7.96
CA SER A 39 1.28 -12.99 -8.64
C SER A 39 -0.04 -12.25 -8.81
N ASP A 40 -0.99 -12.85 -9.55
CA ASP A 40 -2.35 -12.36 -9.77
C ASP A 40 -2.45 -11.02 -10.52
N PHE A 41 -2.03 -11.03 -11.77
CA PHE A 41 -2.15 -9.89 -12.69
C PHE A 41 -3.56 -9.69 -13.29
N GLY A 42 -4.59 -10.33 -12.73
CA GLY A 42 -5.97 -10.28 -13.24
C GLY A 42 -6.58 -8.88 -13.29
N LEU A 43 -6.07 -7.94 -12.46
CA LEU A 43 -6.50 -6.54 -12.47
C LEU A 43 -5.53 -5.59 -13.17
N ALA A 44 -4.42 -6.08 -13.71
CA ALA A 44 -3.35 -5.24 -14.25
C ALA A 44 -3.80 -4.36 -15.44
N LYS A 45 -3.16 -3.20 -15.57
CA LYS A 45 -3.37 -2.25 -16.66
C LYS A 45 -2.03 -1.81 -17.25
N LEU A 46 -2.05 -1.61 -18.58
CA LEU A 46 -0.90 -1.05 -19.30
C LEU A 46 -1.01 0.48 -19.33
N ALA A 47 0.02 1.16 -18.87
CA ALA A 47 0.19 2.60 -18.98
C ALA A 47 1.11 2.90 -20.17
N LEU A 48 0.56 3.52 -21.22
CA LEU A 48 1.29 3.78 -22.46
C LEU A 48 2.34 4.90 -22.32
N ASP A 49 2.09 5.86 -21.40
CA ASP A 49 2.99 7.00 -21.17
C ASP A 49 3.31 7.19 -19.69
N ALA A 50 4.52 7.67 -19.40
CA ALA A 50 5.05 7.85 -18.06
C ALA A 50 4.29 8.88 -17.19
N ASN A 51 3.60 9.83 -17.84
CA ASN A 51 2.87 10.92 -17.17
C ASN A 51 1.35 10.75 -17.25
N THR A 52 0.87 9.62 -17.75
CA THR A 52 -0.56 9.41 -18.00
C THR A 52 -1.17 8.62 -16.82
N HIS A 53 -2.17 9.20 -16.18
CA HIS A 53 -3.04 8.47 -15.28
C HIS A 53 -4.14 7.78 -16.06
N ILE A 54 -4.54 6.61 -15.61
CA ILE A 54 -5.67 5.87 -16.17
C ILE A 54 -6.88 6.15 -15.27
N THR A 55 -7.90 6.83 -15.79
CA THR A 55 -9.17 6.96 -15.07
C THR A 55 -9.96 5.68 -15.23
N THR A 56 -10.24 4.99 -14.15
CA THR A 56 -10.91 3.68 -14.17
C THR A 56 -11.73 3.47 -12.90
N ARG A 57 -12.68 2.53 -12.97
CA ARG A 57 -13.37 2.08 -11.77
C ARG A 57 -12.35 1.62 -10.73
N VAL A 58 -12.54 2.05 -9.49
CA VAL A 58 -11.70 1.64 -8.36
C VAL A 58 -11.85 0.15 -8.14
N MET A 59 -10.72 -0.54 -8.13
CA MET A 59 -10.62 -1.99 -7.89
C MET A 59 -9.37 -2.24 -7.04
N GLY A 60 -9.28 -3.42 -6.44
CA GLY A 60 -8.18 -3.79 -5.56
C GLY A 60 -8.67 -4.16 -4.16
N THR A 61 -7.76 -4.44 -3.25
CA THR A 61 -8.07 -4.92 -1.91
C THR A 61 -8.10 -3.78 -0.90
N PHE A 62 -9.18 -3.70 -0.12
CA PHE A 62 -9.34 -2.67 0.92
C PHE A 62 -8.17 -2.68 1.92
N GLY A 63 -7.70 -1.48 2.28
CA GLY A 63 -6.53 -1.29 3.14
C GLY A 63 -5.22 -1.13 2.37
N TYR A 64 -5.15 -1.57 1.08
CA TYR A 64 -3.96 -1.41 0.23
C TYR A 64 -4.13 -0.34 -0.84
N VAL A 65 -5.36 0.06 -1.15
CA VAL A 65 -5.66 0.98 -2.25
C VAL A 65 -5.23 2.39 -1.88
N ALA A 66 -4.51 3.03 -2.81
CA ALA A 66 -4.01 4.39 -2.62
C ALA A 66 -5.16 5.43 -2.55
N PRO A 67 -5.03 6.49 -1.71
CA PRO A 67 -6.10 7.45 -1.48
C PRO A 67 -6.51 8.23 -2.73
N GLU A 68 -5.58 8.65 -3.57
CA GLU A 68 -5.92 9.34 -4.84
C GLU A 68 -6.67 8.45 -5.81
N TYR A 69 -6.41 7.14 -5.76
CA TYR A 69 -7.13 6.19 -6.62
C TYR A 69 -8.55 5.97 -6.10
N THR A 70 -8.75 5.86 -4.79
CA THR A 70 -10.09 5.75 -4.20
C THR A 70 -10.94 7.00 -4.42
N SER A 71 -10.36 8.20 -4.26
CA SER A 71 -11.10 9.46 -4.32
C SER A 71 -11.40 9.92 -5.74
N SER A 72 -10.46 9.74 -6.66
CA SER A 72 -10.57 10.31 -8.02
C SER A 72 -10.57 9.29 -9.16
N GLY A 73 -10.38 8.00 -8.88
CA GLY A 73 -10.21 6.97 -9.89
C GLY A 73 -8.89 7.09 -10.69
N LYS A 74 -7.98 7.99 -10.29
CA LYS A 74 -6.69 8.19 -10.96
C LYS A 74 -5.72 7.10 -10.56
N LEU A 75 -5.49 6.17 -11.48
CA LEU A 75 -4.54 5.08 -11.31
C LEU A 75 -3.19 5.45 -11.93
N THR A 76 -2.12 5.27 -11.19
CA THR A 76 -0.73 5.44 -11.65
C THR A 76 0.16 4.34 -11.07
N GLU A 77 1.42 4.25 -11.53
CA GLU A 77 2.44 3.42 -10.90
C GLU A 77 2.65 3.72 -9.40
N LYS A 78 2.37 4.97 -8.99
CA LYS A 78 2.48 5.40 -7.59
C LYS A 78 1.39 4.82 -6.70
N SER A 79 0.30 4.33 -7.29
CA SER A 79 -0.74 3.62 -6.56
C SER A 79 -0.24 2.24 -6.11
N ASP A 80 0.53 1.52 -6.97
CA ASP A 80 1.17 0.26 -6.58
C ASP A 80 2.29 0.48 -5.54
N VAL A 81 3.03 1.59 -5.65
CA VAL A 81 4.04 1.97 -4.64
C VAL A 81 3.40 2.17 -3.27
N TYR A 82 2.23 2.80 -3.21
CA TYR A 82 1.49 2.93 -1.95
C TYR A 82 1.10 1.55 -1.38
N SER A 83 0.52 0.69 -2.21
CA SER A 83 0.13 -0.67 -1.81
C SER A 83 1.33 -1.48 -1.31
N PHE A 84 2.50 -1.34 -1.96
CA PHE A 84 3.74 -1.94 -1.50
C PHE A 84 4.19 -1.40 -0.14
N GLY A 85 4.05 -0.09 0.08
CA GLY A 85 4.30 0.52 1.40
C GLY A 85 3.43 -0.08 2.50
N VAL A 86 2.15 -0.40 2.20
CA VAL A 86 1.27 -1.09 3.15
C VAL A 86 1.79 -2.51 3.46
N VAL A 87 2.26 -3.24 2.44
CA VAL A 87 2.89 -4.56 2.66
C VAL A 87 4.12 -4.46 3.57
N LEU A 88 4.96 -3.45 3.38
CA LEU A 88 6.11 -3.21 4.28
C LEU A 88 5.64 -2.94 5.72
N LEU A 89 4.59 -2.15 5.91
CA LEU A 89 4.02 -1.92 7.24
C LEU A 89 3.48 -3.21 7.87
N GLU A 90 2.84 -4.11 7.11
CA GLU A 90 2.45 -5.43 7.62
C GLU A 90 3.66 -6.22 8.12
N LEU A 91 4.75 -6.23 7.35
CA LEU A 91 5.98 -6.96 7.71
C LEU A 91 6.66 -6.36 8.94
N ILE A 92 6.72 -5.03 9.05
CA ILE A 92 7.33 -4.32 10.18
C ILE A 92 6.53 -4.55 11.47
N THR A 93 5.21 -4.40 11.38
CA THR A 93 4.34 -4.28 12.58
C THR A 93 3.62 -5.57 12.94
N GLY A 94 3.56 -6.54 12.02
CA GLY A 94 2.75 -7.75 12.16
C GLY A 94 1.24 -7.50 12.23
N ARG A 95 0.77 -6.28 11.91
CA ARG A 95 -0.64 -5.89 11.94
C ARG A 95 -1.29 -6.09 10.58
N LYS A 96 -2.61 -6.26 10.57
CA LYS A 96 -3.41 -6.32 9.36
C LYS A 96 -3.59 -4.90 8.78
N PRO A 97 -3.74 -4.75 7.46
CA PRO A 97 -3.96 -3.45 6.80
C PRO A 97 -5.21 -2.71 7.30
N VAL A 98 -6.20 -3.48 7.70
CA VAL A 98 -7.44 -2.98 8.33
C VAL A 98 -7.81 -3.87 9.50
N ASP A 99 -8.04 -3.25 10.63
CA ASP A 99 -8.54 -3.90 11.85
C ASP A 99 -9.80 -3.19 12.33
N VAL A 100 -10.95 -3.78 12.03
CA VAL A 100 -12.27 -3.25 12.40
C VAL A 100 -12.58 -3.31 13.90
N SER A 101 -11.75 -3.98 14.68
CA SER A 101 -11.87 -4.02 16.15
C SER A 101 -11.32 -2.77 16.83
N GLN A 102 -10.57 -1.94 16.08
CA GLN A 102 -9.99 -0.71 16.58
C GLN A 102 -11.02 0.43 16.59
N PRO A 103 -10.81 1.49 17.41
CA PRO A 103 -11.64 2.69 17.40
C PRO A 103 -11.73 3.32 15.99
N LEU A 104 -12.80 4.10 15.76
CA LEU A 104 -12.98 4.88 14.54
C LEU A 104 -11.78 5.82 14.35
N GLY A 105 -11.06 5.65 13.23
CA GLY A 105 -9.85 6.40 12.89
C GLY A 105 -8.57 5.57 12.97
N ASP A 106 -8.49 4.59 13.88
CA ASP A 106 -7.32 3.72 14.04
C ASP A 106 -7.46 2.36 13.32
N GLU A 107 -8.54 2.19 12.56
CA GLU A 107 -8.80 0.96 11.81
C GLU A 107 -7.80 0.72 10.68
N SER A 108 -7.21 1.78 10.14
CA SER A 108 -6.24 1.72 9.06
C SER A 108 -4.83 1.60 9.61
N LEU A 109 -4.10 0.57 9.17
CA LEU A 109 -2.69 0.38 9.51
C LEU A 109 -1.85 1.62 9.18
N VAL A 110 -2.09 2.24 8.02
CA VAL A 110 -1.34 3.42 7.57
C VAL A 110 -1.57 4.60 8.50
N GLU A 111 -2.83 4.86 8.89
CA GLU A 111 -3.14 5.99 9.78
C GLU A 111 -2.59 5.79 11.18
N TRP A 112 -2.73 4.58 11.71
CA TRP A 112 -2.13 4.22 12.99
C TRP A 112 -0.59 4.32 12.96
N ALA A 113 0.05 3.87 11.87
CA ALA A 113 1.51 3.88 11.76
C ALA A 113 2.10 5.28 11.52
N ARG A 114 1.37 6.20 10.88
CA ARG A 114 1.87 7.51 10.45
C ARG A 114 2.59 8.31 11.56
N PRO A 115 2.01 8.56 12.74
CA PRO A 115 2.70 9.26 13.82
C PRO A 115 3.91 8.48 14.35
N LEU A 116 3.83 7.16 14.37
CA LEU A 116 4.91 6.28 14.83
C LEU A 116 6.08 6.25 13.84
N LEU A 117 5.80 6.27 12.53
CA LEU A 117 6.82 6.37 11.48
C LEU A 117 7.59 7.68 11.62
N SER A 118 6.91 8.81 11.79
CA SER A 118 7.58 10.09 12.00
C SER A 118 8.46 10.06 13.25
N HIS A 119 7.92 9.55 14.36
CA HIS A 119 8.68 9.45 15.60
C HIS A 119 9.90 8.53 15.46
N ALA A 120 9.75 7.36 14.84
CA ALA A 120 10.84 6.40 14.65
C ALA A 120 11.98 6.97 13.79
N ILE A 121 11.64 7.76 12.75
CA ILE A 121 12.64 8.40 11.89
C ILE A 121 13.35 9.54 12.62
N ASP A 122 12.62 10.34 13.42
CA ASP A 122 13.19 11.51 14.11
C ASP A 122 14.05 11.11 15.34
N SER A 123 13.67 10.04 16.04
CA SER A 123 14.30 9.60 17.30
C SER A 123 15.16 8.34 17.18
N GLU A 124 15.16 7.68 16.01
CA GLU A 124 15.78 6.36 15.79
C GLU A 124 15.22 5.26 16.72
N GLU A 125 14.02 5.47 17.27
CA GLU A 125 13.39 4.55 18.22
C GLU A 125 12.44 3.58 17.50
N LEU A 126 12.94 2.40 17.11
CA LEU A 126 12.24 1.42 16.27
C LEU A 126 11.23 0.54 17.04
N ILE A 127 11.39 0.43 18.36
CA ILE A 127 10.70 -0.56 19.21
C ILE A 127 9.17 -0.38 19.18
N SER A 128 8.69 0.85 19.05
CA SER A 128 7.25 1.15 19.04
C SER A 128 6.52 0.66 17.79
N LEU A 129 7.27 0.44 16.70
CA LEU A 129 6.74 -0.01 15.40
C LEU A 129 6.95 -1.50 15.15
N ALA A 130 8.08 -2.06 15.61
CA ALA A 130 8.45 -3.44 15.34
C ALA A 130 7.45 -4.42 15.96
N ASP A 131 7.10 -5.46 15.20
CA ASP A 131 6.28 -6.56 15.70
C ASP A 131 6.91 -7.16 16.96
N PRO A 132 6.22 -7.16 18.12
CA PRO A 132 6.75 -7.75 19.36
C PRO A 132 7.14 -9.22 19.22
N ARG A 133 6.52 -9.95 18.29
CA ARG A 133 6.82 -11.37 18.01
C ARG A 133 8.20 -11.60 17.41
N LEU A 134 8.84 -10.55 16.88
CA LEU A 134 10.22 -10.63 16.40
C LEU A 134 11.22 -10.74 17.56
N GLU A 135 10.81 -10.44 18.81
CA GLU A 135 11.65 -10.55 20.01
C GLU A 135 13.02 -9.85 19.86
N LYS A 136 13.06 -8.76 19.07
CA LYS A 136 14.28 -8.04 18.65
C LYS A 136 15.26 -8.89 17.82
N ASN A 137 14.81 -9.98 17.22
CA ASN A 137 15.64 -10.80 16.34
C ASN A 137 15.59 -10.24 14.92
N TYR A 138 16.17 -9.07 14.71
CA TYR A 138 16.31 -8.38 13.42
C TYR A 138 17.57 -7.51 13.41
N VAL A 139 18.04 -7.16 12.23
CA VAL A 139 19.13 -6.20 12.04
C VAL A 139 18.53 -4.79 12.07
N GLU A 140 18.94 -3.97 13.05
CA GLU A 140 18.35 -2.63 13.27
C GLU A 140 18.46 -1.73 12.04
N SER A 141 19.60 -1.75 11.32
CA SER A 141 19.79 -0.95 10.10
C SER A 141 18.87 -1.38 8.96
N GLU A 142 18.57 -2.69 8.84
CA GLU A 142 17.63 -3.19 7.82
C GLU A 142 16.19 -2.78 8.18
N LEU A 143 15.80 -2.93 9.43
CA LEU A 143 14.47 -2.52 9.90
C LEU A 143 14.29 -1.01 9.75
N TYR A 144 15.32 -0.20 10.07
CA TYR A 144 15.28 1.24 9.88
C TYR A 144 15.07 1.60 8.40
N CYS A 145 15.82 0.99 7.49
CA CYS A 145 15.63 1.17 6.06
C CYS A 145 14.21 0.79 5.60
N MET A 146 13.66 -0.32 6.10
CA MET A 146 12.28 -0.70 5.80
C MET A 146 11.26 0.35 6.28
N ILE A 147 11.48 0.95 7.46
CA ILE A 147 10.63 2.00 8.02
C ILE A 147 10.68 3.25 7.16
N GLU A 148 11.88 3.71 6.76
CA GLU A 148 12.05 4.86 5.87
C GLU A 148 11.35 4.66 4.53
N VAL A 149 11.57 3.49 3.90
CA VAL A 149 10.95 3.14 2.63
C VAL A 149 9.43 3.06 2.77
N ALA A 150 8.92 2.42 3.81
CA ALA A 150 7.48 2.33 4.06
C ALA A 150 6.87 3.73 4.22
N ALA A 151 7.49 4.60 5.04
CA ALA A 151 7.05 5.98 5.24
C ALA A 151 7.01 6.78 3.93
N ALA A 152 8.02 6.62 3.08
CA ALA A 152 8.07 7.28 1.78
C ALA A 152 6.98 6.75 0.82
N CYS A 153 6.71 5.45 0.83
CA CYS A 153 5.73 4.81 -0.05
C CYS A 153 4.28 5.14 0.33
N VAL A 154 3.95 5.24 1.62
CA VAL A 154 2.57 5.51 2.08
C VAL A 154 2.22 7.00 2.18
N ARG A 155 3.05 7.89 1.59
CA ARG A 155 2.71 9.32 1.51
C ARG A 155 1.38 9.51 0.81
N HIS A 156 0.57 10.44 1.32
CA HIS A 156 -0.74 10.72 0.75
C HIS A 156 -0.63 11.21 -0.70
N SER A 157 0.23 12.20 -0.95
CA SER A 157 0.46 12.71 -2.29
C SER A 157 1.24 11.72 -3.14
N ALA A 158 0.63 11.22 -4.22
CA ALA A 158 1.27 10.30 -5.15
C ALA A 158 2.58 10.86 -5.75
N SER A 159 2.65 12.17 -6.01
CA SER A 159 3.85 12.83 -6.56
C SER A 159 5.04 12.80 -5.60
N LYS A 160 4.79 12.72 -4.29
CA LYS A 160 5.81 12.68 -3.24
C LYS A 160 6.33 11.26 -2.96
N ARG A 161 5.66 10.24 -3.47
CA ARG A 161 6.11 8.85 -3.34
C ARG A 161 7.29 8.58 -4.28
N PRO A 162 8.25 7.73 -3.87
CA PRO A 162 9.35 7.31 -4.74
C PRO A 162 8.82 6.54 -5.97
N ARG A 163 9.67 6.36 -6.98
CA ARG A 163 9.45 5.34 -8.02
C ARG A 163 9.89 3.99 -7.49
N MET A 164 9.33 2.89 -7.99
CA MET A 164 9.70 1.54 -7.54
C MET A 164 11.20 1.26 -7.70
N GLY A 165 11.83 1.71 -8.78
CA GLY A 165 13.27 1.58 -8.96
C GLY A 165 14.11 2.34 -7.91
N GLN A 166 13.58 3.42 -7.29
CA GLN A 166 14.24 4.09 -6.16
C GLN A 166 14.09 3.25 -4.89
N VAL A 167 12.93 2.61 -4.70
CA VAL A 167 12.66 1.69 -3.58
C VAL A 167 13.64 0.51 -3.61
N VAL A 168 13.82 -0.11 -4.79
CA VAL A 168 14.76 -1.22 -4.96
C VAL A 168 16.18 -0.77 -4.60
N ARG A 169 16.65 0.34 -5.17
CA ARG A 169 17.99 0.87 -4.86
C ARG A 169 18.21 1.21 -3.39
N ALA A 170 17.16 1.64 -2.67
CA ALA A 170 17.27 1.90 -1.24
C ALA A 170 17.59 0.64 -0.45
N PHE A 171 16.95 -0.48 -0.79
CA PHE A 171 17.27 -1.77 -0.18
C PHE A 171 18.65 -2.29 -0.59
N ASP A 172 19.06 -2.10 -1.84
CA ASP A 172 20.36 -2.55 -2.33
C ASP A 172 21.52 -1.78 -1.67
N SER A 173 21.32 -0.52 -1.34
CA SER A 173 22.39 0.36 -0.84
C SER A 173 22.45 0.52 0.68
N LEU A 174 21.49 -0.09 1.43
CA LEU A 174 21.40 0.01 2.90
C LEU A 174 21.77 1.43 3.41
N GLY A 175 20.92 2.39 3.13
CA GLY A 175 20.98 3.70 3.76
C GLY A 175 21.68 4.82 2.99
N GLY A 176 21.87 4.69 1.65
CA GLY A 176 22.55 5.71 0.83
C GLY A 176 21.71 6.44 -0.20
N THR A 177 20.43 6.15 -0.36
CA THR A 177 19.61 6.76 -1.42
C THR A 177 18.60 7.76 -0.85
N ASP A 178 18.65 8.99 -1.36
CA ASP A 178 17.61 9.98 -1.09
C ASP A 178 16.28 9.56 -1.75
N LEU A 179 15.38 8.98 -0.95
CA LEU A 179 14.04 8.57 -1.37
C LEU A 179 13.06 9.76 -1.39
N THR A 180 13.52 10.94 -1.00
CA THR A 180 12.64 12.06 -0.69
C THR A 180 12.30 12.93 -1.89
N ASN A 181 12.95 12.76 -3.05
CA ASN A 181 12.86 13.73 -4.16
C ASN A 181 13.10 15.18 -3.69
N GLY A 182 14.07 15.37 -2.78
CA GLY A 182 14.41 16.68 -2.20
C GLY A 182 13.57 17.06 -0.98
N MET A 183 12.73 16.18 -0.44
CA MET A 183 12.00 16.40 0.81
C MET A 183 12.64 15.63 1.95
N ARG A 184 12.63 16.21 3.15
CA ARG A 184 13.03 15.51 4.36
C ARG A 184 12.03 14.39 4.67
N LEU A 185 12.54 13.20 4.99
CA LEU A 185 11.77 12.14 5.59
C LEU A 185 11.16 12.69 6.89
N GLY A 186 9.88 12.49 7.13
CA GLY A 186 9.22 13.01 8.33
C GLY A 186 8.44 14.32 8.15
N GLU A 187 8.55 15.04 7.04
CA GLU A 187 7.60 16.12 6.74
C GLU A 187 6.23 15.51 6.45
N SER A 188 5.46 15.26 7.53
CA SER A 188 4.06 14.92 7.43
C SER A 188 3.30 16.15 6.97
N GLU A 189 2.58 16.07 5.88
CA GLU A 189 1.50 17.01 5.62
C GLU A 189 0.53 16.92 6.80
N VAL A 190 0.18 18.08 7.38
CA VAL A 190 -0.91 18.15 8.37
C VAL A 190 -2.16 17.65 7.68
N PHE A 191 -2.61 16.48 8.07
CA PHE A 191 -3.73 15.79 7.45
C PHE A 191 -5.00 16.11 8.22
N ASP A 192 -6.06 16.45 7.50
CA ASP A 192 -7.41 16.44 8.04
C ASP A 192 -7.91 14.99 8.12
N SER A 193 -7.76 14.39 9.31
CA SER A 193 -8.20 13.03 9.61
C SER A 193 -9.72 12.82 9.36
N ALA A 194 -10.50 13.88 9.37
CA ALA A 194 -11.93 13.83 9.08
C ALA A 194 -12.20 13.54 7.59
N GLN A 195 -11.42 14.14 6.68
CA GLN A 195 -11.55 13.92 5.24
C GLN A 195 -11.20 12.50 4.82
N GLN A 196 -10.20 11.92 5.46
CA GLN A 196 -9.77 10.54 5.18
C GLN A 196 -10.72 9.49 5.76
N SER A 197 -11.33 9.75 6.91
CA SER A 197 -12.40 8.92 7.47
C SER A 197 -13.62 8.87 6.54
N GLU A 198 -13.95 9.98 5.87
CA GLU A 198 -15.00 10.05 4.85
C GLU A 198 -14.64 9.24 3.59
N GLU A 199 -13.39 9.29 3.13
CA GLU A 199 -12.92 8.52 1.98
C GLU A 199 -12.94 7.00 2.26
N ILE A 200 -12.53 6.57 3.45
CA ILE A 200 -12.64 5.19 3.91
C ILE A 200 -14.11 4.74 3.98
N ARG A 201 -15.00 5.58 4.50
CA ARG A 201 -16.46 5.31 4.53
C ARG A 201 -17.04 5.19 3.12
N LEU A 202 -16.62 6.06 2.20
CA LEU A 202 -17.06 6.04 0.81
C LEU A 202 -16.60 4.75 0.12
N PHE A 203 -15.35 4.35 0.31
CA PHE A 203 -14.82 3.11 -0.24
C PHE A 203 -15.53 1.87 0.34
N ARG A 204 -15.78 1.83 1.66
CA ARG A 204 -16.58 0.78 2.28
C ARG A 204 -17.98 0.69 1.66
N ARG A 205 -18.64 1.81 1.44
CA ARG A 205 -19.96 1.86 0.81
C ARG A 205 -19.90 1.35 -0.63
N MET A 206 -18.86 1.69 -1.40
CA MET A 206 -18.69 1.22 -2.78
C MET A 206 -18.29 -0.27 -2.85
N ALA A 207 -17.47 -0.75 -1.92
CA ALA A 207 -16.97 -2.12 -1.92
C ALA A 207 -17.97 -3.13 -1.34
N PHE A 208 -18.76 -2.72 -0.34
CA PHE A 208 -19.64 -3.61 0.43
C PHE A 208 -21.12 -3.23 0.36
N GLY A 209 -21.48 -2.08 -0.21
CA GLY A 209 -22.86 -1.62 -0.33
C GLY A 209 -23.73 -2.43 -1.31
N SER A 210 -23.15 -3.34 -2.08
CA SER A 210 -23.91 -4.18 -3.02
C SER A 210 -24.52 -5.44 -2.41
N GLN A 211 -24.27 -5.76 -1.15
CA GLN A 211 -24.82 -6.97 -0.53
C GLN A 211 -26.18 -6.79 0.14
N ASN A 212 -26.71 -5.58 0.27
CA ASN A 212 -28.00 -5.33 0.93
C ASN A 212 -29.19 -5.14 -0.02
N TYR A 213 -29.04 -5.41 -1.32
CA TYR A 213 -30.16 -5.25 -2.28
C TYR A 213 -30.87 -6.56 -2.68
N SER A 214 -30.64 -7.66 -1.98
CA SER A 214 -31.24 -8.96 -2.38
C SER A 214 -32.33 -9.51 -1.44
N THR A 215 -32.75 -8.79 -0.41
CA THR A 215 -33.76 -9.31 0.53
C THR A 215 -35.14 -8.67 0.43
N ASP A 216 -35.34 -7.57 -0.32
CA ASP A 216 -36.64 -6.89 -0.36
C ASP A 216 -37.48 -7.14 -1.62
N PHE A 217 -37.07 -8.06 -2.52
CA PHE A 217 -37.83 -8.31 -3.76
C PHE A 217 -38.75 -9.53 -3.69
N PHE A 218 -38.83 -10.27 -2.58
CA PHE A 218 -39.68 -11.47 -2.44
C PHE A 218 -40.82 -11.38 -1.45
N SER A 219 -41.15 -10.19 -0.89
CA SER A 219 -42.23 -10.08 0.11
C SER A 219 -43.53 -9.42 -0.37
N HIS A 220 -43.74 -9.26 -1.68
CA HIS A 220 -45.03 -8.75 -2.20
C HIS A 220 -45.61 -9.58 -3.36
N ALA A 221 -45.81 -10.86 -3.12
CA ALA A 221 -46.66 -11.66 -3.97
C ALA A 221 -47.36 -12.76 -3.15
N SER A 222 -48.26 -12.37 -2.28
CA SER A 222 -49.34 -13.21 -1.78
C SER A 222 -50.29 -12.34 -0.96
N LEU A 223 -51.38 -11.93 -1.57
CA LEU A 223 -52.73 -11.79 -1.01
C LEU A 223 -53.60 -11.03 -2.01
N ASN A 224 -54.42 -11.76 -2.76
CA ASN A 224 -55.86 -11.45 -2.74
C ASN A 224 -56.67 -12.49 -3.53
N PRO A 225 -57.92 -12.57 -3.24
CA PRO A 225 -58.68 -13.78 -2.92
C PRO A 225 -59.28 -14.46 -4.14
#